data_7162ab531f12aee0b67b8c80c35f1d5e
#
_entry.id   7162ab531f12aee0b67b8c80c35f1d5e
#
_cell.length_a   1.000
_cell.length_b   1.000
_cell.length_c   1.000
_cell.angle_alpha   90.00
_cell.angle_beta   90.00
_cell.angle_gamma   90.00
#
_symmetry.space_group_name_H-M   'P 1'
#
loop_
_entity.id
_entity.type
_entity.pdbx_description
1 polymer ?
#
loop_
_entity_poly.entity_id
_entity_poly.type
_entity_poly.pdbx_seq_one_letter_code
_entity_poly.pdbx_strand_id
1 'polypeptide(L)'
;MARIAGVDLPKNKKVLFGLQYIYGIGEHTAATILEKAKVSPVKKVSDLTEEEVAEIRSVITTEYRVEGALRSEVQQNIKRLMDIGSYRGVRHRKSLPARGQRTRTNSRTRKGKRR
;
A
#
# COMPACT_ATOMS: atom_id res chain seq x y z
N MET A 1 -18.69 9.48 -6.26
CA MET A 1 -17.42 9.26 -5.52
C MET A 1 -16.60 8.19 -6.24
N ALA A 2 -15.34 8.47 -6.53
CA ALA A 2 -14.49 7.50 -7.21
C ALA A 2 -14.06 6.41 -6.24
N ARG A 3 -14.20 5.14 -6.66
CA ARG A 3 -13.80 3.99 -5.86
C ARG A 3 -12.89 3.11 -6.71
N ILE A 4 -11.66 2.91 -6.25
CA ILE A 4 -10.65 2.15 -6.95
C ILE A 4 -10.05 1.12 -6.00
N ALA A 5 -9.93 -0.13 -6.44
CA ALA A 5 -9.40 -1.24 -5.64
C ALA A 5 -10.13 -1.40 -4.29
N GLY A 6 -11.42 -1.08 -4.24
CA GLY A 6 -12.23 -1.17 -3.04
C GLY A 6 -12.06 0.02 -2.07
N VAL A 7 -11.30 1.03 -2.45
CA VAL A 7 -11.03 2.22 -1.61
C VAL A 7 -11.77 3.43 -2.17
N ASP A 8 -12.50 4.13 -1.32
CA ASP A 8 -13.15 5.39 -1.69
C ASP A 8 -12.13 6.52 -1.63
N LEU A 9 -11.94 7.19 -2.76
CA LEU A 9 -10.98 8.29 -2.84
C LEU A 9 -11.59 9.60 -2.35
N PRO A 10 -10.84 10.47 -1.66
CA PRO A 10 -11.37 11.75 -1.20
C PRO A 10 -11.64 12.68 -2.38
N LYS A 11 -12.85 13.26 -2.41
CA LYS A 11 -13.32 14.09 -3.53
C LYS A 11 -12.56 15.40 -3.72
N ASN A 12 -12.13 16.00 -2.62
CA ASN A 12 -11.50 17.32 -2.62
C ASN A 12 -9.98 17.31 -2.76
N LYS A 13 -9.40 16.15 -2.97
CA LYS A 13 -7.95 15.99 -3.17
C LYS A 13 -7.65 15.87 -4.67
N LYS A 14 -6.45 16.30 -5.06
CA LYS A 14 -5.94 16.02 -6.40
C LYS A 14 -5.80 14.51 -6.57
N VAL A 15 -6.01 14.00 -7.77
CA VAL A 15 -5.97 12.56 -8.04
C VAL A 15 -4.62 11.96 -7.67
N LEU A 16 -3.51 12.69 -7.84
CA LEU A 16 -2.19 12.24 -7.43
C LEU A 16 -2.14 11.88 -5.94
N PHE A 17 -2.71 12.71 -5.08
CA PHE A 17 -2.75 12.47 -3.64
C PHE A 17 -3.86 11.49 -3.24
N GLY A 18 -4.97 11.50 -3.97
CA GLY A 18 -6.08 10.58 -3.72
C GLY A 18 -5.68 9.12 -3.91
N LEU A 19 -4.90 8.82 -4.95
CA LEU A 19 -4.43 7.47 -5.23
C LEU A 19 -3.55 6.91 -4.11
N GLN A 20 -2.87 7.76 -3.38
CA GLN A 20 -1.99 7.32 -2.27
C GLN A 20 -2.77 6.77 -1.07
N TYR A 21 -4.08 6.93 -1.03
CA TYR A 21 -4.94 6.30 -0.02
C TYR A 21 -5.07 4.79 -0.24
N ILE A 22 -4.71 4.30 -1.41
CA ILE A 22 -4.72 2.88 -1.72
C ILE A 22 -3.44 2.24 -1.16
N TYR A 23 -3.59 1.18 -0.37
CA TYR A 23 -2.43 0.45 0.17
C TYR A 23 -1.55 -0.11 -0.96
N GLY A 24 -0.30 0.26 -0.96
CA GLY A 24 0.66 -0.15 -1.98
C GLY A 24 0.96 0.91 -3.04
N ILE A 25 0.26 2.06 -3.01
CA ILE A 25 0.51 3.15 -3.96
C ILE A 25 1.07 4.35 -3.20
N GLY A 26 2.31 4.71 -3.52
CA GLY A 26 2.95 5.93 -3.04
C GLY A 26 2.94 7.03 -4.08
N GLU A 27 3.62 8.14 -3.81
CA GLU A 27 3.65 9.30 -4.70
C GLU A 27 4.20 8.96 -6.10
N HIS A 28 5.32 8.26 -6.16
CA HIS A 28 5.95 7.90 -7.44
C HIS A 28 5.07 6.94 -8.24
N THR A 29 4.52 5.93 -7.58
CA THR A 29 3.63 4.95 -8.23
C THR A 29 2.37 5.62 -8.74
N ALA A 30 1.78 6.53 -7.95
CA ALA A 30 0.61 7.29 -8.37
C ALA A 30 0.91 8.14 -9.61
N ALA A 31 2.05 8.82 -9.66
CA ALA A 31 2.47 9.62 -10.80
C ALA A 31 2.62 8.74 -12.06
N THR A 32 3.24 7.58 -11.92
CA THR A 32 3.43 6.64 -13.03
C THR A 32 2.09 6.11 -13.56
N ILE A 33 1.16 5.77 -12.66
CA ILE A 33 -0.18 5.31 -13.03
C ILE A 33 -0.93 6.37 -13.83
N LEU A 34 -0.89 7.61 -13.37
CA LEU A 34 -1.57 8.72 -14.04
C LEU A 34 -0.97 9.02 -15.41
N GLU A 35 0.34 8.92 -15.55
CA GLU A 35 1.02 9.07 -16.82
C GLU A 35 0.56 8.00 -17.83
N LYS A 36 0.49 6.74 -17.40
CA LYS A 36 0.05 5.63 -18.24
C LYS A 36 -1.43 5.72 -18.61
N ALA A 37 -2.25 6.20 -17.68
CA ALA A 37 -3.69 6.41 -17.92
C ALA A 37 -3.99 7.71 -18.67
N LYS A 38 -2.98 8.54 -18.90
CA LYS A 38 -3.12 9.85 -19.58
C LYS A 38 -4.07 10.80 -18.86
N VAL A 39 -4.01 10.82 -17.54
CA VAL A 39 -4.81 11.67 -16.68
C VAL A 39 -3.92 12.72 -16.03
N SER A 40 -4.37 13.98 -15.98
CA SER A 40 -3.61 15.06 -15.35
C SER A 40 -3.52 14.82 -13.83
N PRO A 41 -2.31 14.85 -13.23
CA PRO A 41 -2.15 14.65 -11.79
C PRO A 41 -2.73 15.77 -10.93
N VAL A 42 -2.94 16.95 -11.50
CA VAL A 42 -3.50 18.10 -10.77
C VAL A 42 -5.03 18.13 -10.77
N LYS A 43 -5.67 17.24 -11.52
CA LYS A 43 -7.12 17.15 -11.56
C LYS A 43 -7.65 16.61 -10.24
N LYS A 44 -8.76 17.19 -9.74
CA LYS A 44 -9.38 16.71 -8.50
C LYS A 44 -10.10 15.39 -8.75
N VAL A 45 -10.18 14.55 -7.71
CA VAL A 45 -10.89 13.26 -7.79
C VAL A 45 -12.36 13.47 -8.21
N SER A 46 -13.00 14.52 -7.71
CA SER A 46 -14.40 14.83 -8.07
C SER A 46 -14.61 15.18 -9.54
N ASP A 47 -13.54 15.61 -10.23
CA ASP A 47 -13.60 16.01 -11.64
C ASP A 47 -13.28 14.88 -12.61
N LEU A 48 -12.97 13.68 -12.10
CA LEU A 48 -12.66 12.53 -12.93
C LEU A 48 -13.91 12.00 -13.64
N THR A 49 -13.77 11.71 -14.93
CA THR A 49 -14.84 11.04 -15.69
C THR A 49 -14.80 9.53 -15.43
N GLU A 50 -15.88 8.83 -15.74
CA GLU A 50 -15.95 7.38 -15.60
C GLU A 50 -14.88 6.68 -16.46
N GLU A 51 -14.61 7.22 -17.66
CA GLU A 51 -13.58 6.69 -18.55
C GLU A 51 -12.19 6.81 -17.93
N GLU A 52 -11.89 7.96 -17.32
CA GLU A 52 -10.60 8.18 -16.64
C GLU A 52 -10.44 7.23 -15.46
N VAL A 53 -11.49 7.03 -14.67
CA VAL A 53 -11.48 6.09 -13.54
C VAL A 53 -11.25 4.66 -14.05
N ALA A 54 -11.92 4.26 -15.14
CA ALA A 54 -11.75 2.95 -15.73
C ALA A 54 -10.32 2.71 -16.22
N GLU A 55 -9.70 3.72 -16.85
CA GLU A 55 -8.30 3.65 -17.29
C GLU A 55 -7.34 3.46 -16.11
N ILE A 56 -7.54 4.21 -15.03
CA ILE A 56 -6.73 4.10 -13.83
C ILE A 56 -6.87 2.70 -13.22
N ARG A 57 -8.08 2.18 -13.11
CA ARG A 57 -8.34 0.82 -12.62
C ARG A 57 -7.63 -0.24 -13.46
N SER A 58 -7.70 -0.08 -14.79
CA SER A 58 -7.08 -1.01 -15.73
C SER A 58 -5.56 -1.07 -15.52
N VAL A 59 -4.92 0.08 -15.40
CA VAL A 59 -3.46 0.16 -15.15
C VAL A 59 -3.10 -0.51 -13.83
N ILE A 60 -3.84 -0.22 -12.76
CA ILE A 60 -3.59 -0.80 -11.43
C ILE A 60 -3.75 -2.31 -11.47
N THR A 61 -4.85 -2.80 -12.04
CA THR A 61 -5.13 -4.25 -12.10
C THR A 61 -4.08 -5.00 -12.91
N THR A 62 -3.60 -4.41 -14.00
CA THR A 62 -2.68 -5.07 -14.92
C THR A 62 -1.24 -5.08 -14.39
N GLU A 63 -0.78 -4.02 -13.75
CA GLU A 63 0.64 -3.85 -13.44
C GLU A 63 1.00 -3.87 -11.96
N TYR A 64 0.03 -3.68 -11.08
CA TYR A 64 0.31 -3.54 -9.64
C TYR A 64 -0.52 -4.47 -8.78
N ARG A 65 0.03 -4.82 -7.63
CA ARG A 65 -0.71 -5.51 -6.57
C ARG A 65 -0.93 -4.53 -5.45
N VAL A 66 -2.18 -4.33 -5.06
CA VAL A 66 -2.57 -3.34 -4.06
C VAL A 66 -3.58 -3.94 -3.09
N GLU A 67 -3.80 -3.25 -1.97
CA GLU A 67 -4.79 -3.59 -0.95
C GLU A 67 -4.72 -5.06 -0.50
N GLY A 68 -5.81 -5.79 -0.55
CA GLY A 68 -5.88 -7.17 -0.07
C GLY A 68 -4.87 -8.11 -0.71
N ALA A 69 -4.67 -7.98 -2.02
CA ALA A 69 -3.69 -8.82 -2.75
C ALA A 69 -2.27 -8.58 -2.26
N LEU A 70 -1.89 -7.30 -2.05
CA LEU A 70 -0.57 -6.96 -1.54
C LEU A 70 -0.40 -7.39 -0.08
N ARG A 71 -1.41 -7.16 0.76
CA ARG A 71 -1.38 -7.58 2.16
C ARG A 71 -1.22 -9.08 2.29
N SER A 72 -1.93 -9.85 1.46
CA SER A 72 -1.82 -11.30 1.43
C SER A 72 -0.41 -11.73 1.03
N GLU A 73 0.18 -11.09 0.02
CA GLU A 73 1.56 -11.37 -0.41
C GLU A 73 2.58 -11.11 0.70
N VAL A 74 2.46 -9.99 1.40
CA VAL A 74 3.35 -9.65 2.52
C VAL A 74 3.22 -10.70 3.63
N GLN A 75 2.00 -11.10 3.97
CA GLN A 75 1.76 -12.12 5.00
C GLN A 75 2.36 -13.47 4.59
N GLN A 76 2.23 -13.86 3.34
CA GLN A 76 2.81 -15.08 2.83
C GLN A 76 4.33 -15.06 2.88
N ASN A 77 4.95 -13.92 2.57
CA ASN A 77 6.40 -13.75 2.64
C ASN A 77 6.91 -13.88 4.07
N ILE A 78 6.20 -13.28 5.03
CA ILE A 78 6.55 -13.40 6.46
C ILE A 78 6.40 -14.84 6.91
N LYS A 79 5.30 -15.51 6.57
CA LYS A 79 5.06 -16.91 6.90
C LYS A 79 6.17 -17.80 6.36
N ARG A 80 6.59 -17.57 5.12
CA ARG A 80 7.70 -18.31 4.50
C ARG A 80 8.98 -18.16 5.30
N LEU A 81 9.31 -16.95 5.74
CA LEU A 81 10.49 -16.71 6.57
C LEU A 81 10.42 -17.46 7.89
N MET A 82 9.24 -17.53 8.51
CA MET A 82 9.01 -18.29 9.74
C MET A 82 9.16 -19.79 9.51
N ASP A 83 8.57 -20.31 8.41
CA ASP A 83 8.55 -21.74 8.11
C ASP A 83 9.96 -22.29 7.82
N ILE A 84 10.82 -21.51 7.19
CA ILE A 84 12.21 -21.96 6.93
C ILE A 84 13.14 -21.77 8.13
N GLY A 85 12.65 -21.20 9.24
CA GLY A 85 13.43 -21.03 10.46
C GLY A 85 14.53 -19.99 10.39
N SER A 86 14.42 -19.02 9.46
CA SER A 86 15.43 -17.97 9.33
C SER A 86 15.43 -17.05 10.55
N TYR A 87 16.54 -16.34 10.76
CA TYR A 87 16.61 -15.33 11.82
C TYR A 87 15.51 -14.28 11.69
N ARG A 88 15.28 -13.80 10.47
CA ARG A 88 14.21 -12.83 10.20
C ARG A 88 12.83 -13.39 10.58
N GLY A 89 12.56 -14.65 10.24
CA GLY A 89 11.32 -15.33 10.58
C GLY A 89 11.14 -15.48 12.10
N VAL A 90 12.19 -15.82 12.81
CA VAL A 90 12.16 -15.93 14.27
C VAL A 90 11.83 -14.57 14.90
N ARG A 91 12.39 -13.48 14.39
CA ARG A 91 12.09 -12.14 14.89
C ARG A 91 10.60 -11.79 14.65
N HIS A 92 10.04 -12.13 13.49
CA HIS A 92 8.61 -11.94 13.22
C HIS A 92 7.74 -12.77 14.14
N ARG A 93 8.10 -14.03 14.37
CA ARG A 93 7.36 -14.93 15.27
C ARG A 93 7.30 -14.38 16.70
N LYS A 94 8.41 -13.83 17.18
CA LYS A 94 8.51 -13.29 18.53
C LYS A 94 8.06 -11.84 18.66
N SER A 95 7.57 -11.24 17.57
CA SER A 95 7.16 -9.83 17.51
C SER A 95 8.30 -8.88 17.91
N LEU A 96 9.51 -9.17 17.43
CA LEU A 96 10.69 -8.37 17.68
C LEU A 96 11.16 -7.66 16.41
N PRO A 97 11.88 -6.52 16.53
CA PRO A 97 12.42 -5.85 15.35
C PRO A 97 13.34 -6.78 14.54
N ALA A 98 13.16 -6.82 13.21
CA ALA A 98 13.89 -7.70 12.31
C ALA A 98 15.16 -7.06 11.73
N ARG A 99 15.33 -5.75 11.88
CA ARG A 99 16.41 -5.00 11.23
C ARG A 99 17.45 -4.43 12.19
N GLY A 100 17.73 -5.15 13.28
CA GLY A 100 18.79 -4.78 14.21
C GLY A 100 18.47 -3.62 15.14
N GLN A 101 17.22 -3.23 15.26
CA GLN A 101 16.82 -2.16 16.18
C GLN A 101 17.00 -2.60 17.64
N ARG A 102 17.18 -1.61 18.48
CA ARG A 102 17.32 -1.82 19.92
C ARG A 102 16.03 -2.36 20.52
N THR A 103 16.14 -3.36 21.40
CA THR A 103 14.98 -3.93 22.10
C THR A 103 14.92 -3.52 23.57
N ARG A 104 16.02 -2.96 24.08
CA ARG A 104 16.13 -2.59 25.51
C ARG A 104 15.16 -1.52 25.94
N THR A 105 14.86 -0.55 25.06
CA THR A 105 13.99 0.58 25.37
C THR A 105 12.75 0.62 24.47
N ASN A 106 12.79 1.22 23.30
CA ASN A 106 11.64 1.64 22.50
C ASN A 106 11.30 0.71 21.33
N SER A 107 11.00 -0.56 21.59
CA SER A 107 10.58 -1.48 20.53
C SER A 107 9.07 -1.76 20.53
N ARG A 108 8.27 -0.78 20.96
CA ARG A 108 6.83 -0.94 21.16
C ARG A 108 6.01 -1.10 19.88
N THR A 109 6.48 -0.58 18.76
CA THR A 109 5.80 -0.77 17.48
C THR A 109 5.61 -2.25 17.16
N ARG A 110 6.62 -3.08 17.45
CA ARG A 110 6.56 -4.53 17.22
C ARG A 110 5.97 -5.30 18.41
N LYS A 111 6.27 -4.86 19.63
CA LYS A 111 5.79 -5.53 20.85
C LYS A 111 4.38 -5.14 21.25
N GLY A 112 3.86 -4.07 20.69
CA GLY A 112 2.58 -3.51 21.09
C GLY A 112 2.69 -2.58 22.29
N LYS A 113 1.56 -2.07 22.75
CA LYS A 113 1.53 -1.13 23.88
C LYS A 113 1.94 -1.79 25.18
N ARG A 114 2.68 -1.06 25.99
CA ARG A 114 3.00 -1.46 27.34
C ARG A 114 1.74 -1.41 28.20
N ARG A 115 1.51 -2.44 28.97
CA ARG A 115 0.39 -2.50 29.93
C ARG A 115 0.79 -1.86 31.25
#